data_c15c3a5b38a13be61075249b5d1421b9
#
_entry.id   c15c3a5b38a13be61075249b5d1421b9
#
_cell.length_a   1.000
_cell.length_b   1.000
_cell.length_c   1.000
_cell.angle_alpha   90.00
_cell.angle_beta   90.00
_cell.angle_gamma   90.00
#
_symmetry.space_group_name_H-M   'P 1'
#
loop_
_entity.id
_entity.type
_entity.pdbx_description
1 polymer ?
#
loop_
_entity_poly.entity_id
_entity_poly.type
_entity_poly.pdbx_seq_one_letter_code
_entity_poly.pdbx_strand_id
1 'polypeptide(L)'
;PTEEAGSALQPGTGYALWIVPVVDGKDTYSKADIIVNGFSTKSIVSGGTIKTDVSDFEVTASSLKAQVSSEEAAIIYYTFMSEEDGQRYSTASNETKMGKILGSETCVETRGNAVEAMVKGLRPQTTNWLYAVAVGNDGKYGDVVCKSATTGSVSFNSLSLELESLGVGSDEASFKVIVSGGTATDYIYWAGLVNDPFWKSDEFCGNSRTSAQEYLAANPDAPQVQKVMSRNGKVSEDGVIELSELSMSAEYVFIILAQDESGRYSKAAYKKFTTLAADLGVIVREGTDTWKNAMNQTSIEWIQSS
;
A
#
# COMPACT_ATOMS: atom_id res chain seq x y z
N PRO A 1 18.07 10.72 -20.48
CA PRO A 1 17.78 11.45 -19.28
C PRO A 1 16.89 10.58 -18.42
N THR A 2 17.44 10.06 -17.34
CA THR A 2 16.65 9.40 -16.28
C THR A 2 15.87 10.52 -15.59
N GLU A 3 14.57 10.55 -15.77
CA GLU A 3 13.69 11.31 -14.88
C GLU A 3 13.74 10.64 -13.50
N GLU A 4 14.60 11.17 -12.63
CA GLU A 4 14.34 11.01 -11.21
C GLU A 4 13.11 11.87 -10.92
N ALA A 5 12.07 11.27 -10.36
CA ALA A 5 10.91 11.98 -9.87
C ALA A 5 11.38 12.97 -8.80
N GLY A 6 11.66 14.20 -9.21
CA GLY A 6 12.07 15.26 -8.31
C GLY A 6 10.94 15.56 -7.35
N SER A 7 11.24 15.69 -6.07
CA SER A 7 10.31 16.23 -5.09
C SER A 7 9.83 17.61 -5.57
N ALA A 8 8.53 17.90 -5.38
CA ALA A 8 7.97 19.19 -5.76
C ALA A 8 8.75 20.35 -5.10
N LEU A 9 8.97 21.43 -5.86
CA LEU A 9 9.65 22.62 -5.33
C LEU A 9 8.85 23.22 -4.17
N GLN A 10 9.52 23.44 -3.03
CA GLN A 10 8.87 24.01 -1.86
C GLN A 10 8.60 25.52 -2.05
N PRO A 11 7.43 26.04 -1.66
CA PRO A 11 7.13 27.45 -1.72
C PRO A 11 8.12 28.30 -0.89
N GLY A 12 8.43 29.50 -1.37
CA GLY A 12 9.30 30.46 -0.68
C GLY A 12 10.76 30.00 -0.55
N THR A 13 11.20 29.04 -1.32
CA THR A 13 12.52 28.43 -1.22
C THR A 13 13.40 28.84 -2.39
N GLY A 14 14.67 29.15 -2.10
CA GLY A 14 15.69 29.43 -3.10
C GLY A 14 16.27 28.15 -3.67
N TYR A 15 16.36 28.06 -4.99
CA TYR A 15 16.92 26.93 -5.73
C TYR A 15 18.02 27.40 -6.67
N ALA A 16 18.96 26.50 -6.97
CA ALA A 16 19.93 26.68 -8.01
C ALA A 16 19.74 25.62 -9.09
N LEU A 17 19.47 26.05 -10.31
CA LEU A 17 19.45 25.20 -11.50
C LEU A 17 20.85 25.10 -12.08
N TRP A 18 21.38 23.89 -12.14
CA TRP A 18 22.67 23.59 -12.74
C TRP A 18 22.45 22.97 -14.10
N ILE A 19 22.92 23.59 -15.16
CA ILE A 19 22.86 23.07 -16.52
C ILE A 19 24.27 22.72 -16.96
N VAL A 20 24.51 21.43 -17.17
CA VAL A 20 25.78 20.90 -17.67
C VAL A 20 25.55 20.46 -19.11
N PRO A 21 26.19 21.11 -20.12
CA PRO A 21 26.04 20.66 -21.50
C PRO A 21 26.73 19.31 -21.68
N VAL A 22 26.03 18.35 -22.28
CA VAL A 22 26.58 17.06 -22.67
C VAL A 22 27.08 17.19 -24.11
N VAL A 23 28.40 17.02 -24.32
CA VAL A 23 29.03 17.02 -25.65
C VAL A 23 29.51 15.61 -25.91
N ASP A 24 29.10 15.03 -27.03
CA ASP A 24 29.51 13.69 -27.43
C ASP A 24 31.06 13.56 -27.47
N GLY A 25 31.55 12.51 -26.79
CA GLY A 25 32.99 12.20 -26.73
C GLY A 25 33.80 12.96 -25.67
N LYS A 26 33.14 13.69 -24.76
CA LYS A 26 33.77 14.31 -23.59
C LYS A 26 33.31 13.68 -22.28
N ASP A 27 34.24 13.12 -21.53
CA ASP A 27 33.99 12.55 -20.19
C ASP A 27 34.20 13.56 -19.05
N THR A 28 34.68 14.78 -19.36
CA THR A 28 34.97 15.84 -18.37
C THR A 28 34.47 17.20 -18.83
N TYR A 29 33.90 17.94 -17.88
CA TYR A 29 33.39 19.30 -18.09
C TYR A 29 34.25 20.29 -17.28
N SER A 30 34.53 21.45 -17.83
CA SER A 30 35.14 22.55 -17.07
C SER A 30 34.06 23.34 -16.30
N LYS A 31 34.47 24.02 -15.22
CA LYS A 31 33.55 24.93 -14.51
C LYS A 31 32.95 26.00 -15.40
N ALA A 32 33.63 26.40 -16.47
CA ALA A 32 33.20 27.39 -17.44
C ALA A 32 32.02 26.89 -18.31
N ASP A 33 31.83 25.58 -18.42
CA ASP A 33 30.76 24.99 -19.23
C ASP A 33 29.46 24.82 -18.43
N ILE A 34 29.50 25.07 -17.11
CA ILE A 34 28.35 24.88 -16.22
C ILE A 34 27.63 26.22 -16.06
N ILE A 35 26.36 26.25 -16.45
CA ILE A 35 25.50 27.40 -16.21
C ILE A 35 24.77 27.19 -14.89
N VAL A 36 24.89 28.15 -13.97
CA VAL A 36 24.17 28.12 -12.71
C VAL A 36 23.19 29.29 -12.70
N ASN A 37 21.91 29.01 -12.56
CA ASN A 37 20.87 30.02 -12.47
C ASN A 37 20.10 29.86 -11.15
N GLY A 38 20.14 30.89 -10.32
CA GLY A 38 19.40 30.96 -9.06
C GLY A 38 17.98 31.45 -9.30
N PHE A 39 17.01 30.82 -8.69
CA PHE A 39 15.63 31.31 -8.65
C PHE A 39 15.01 31.00 -7.29
N SER A 40 13.94 31.70 -6.95
CA SER A 40 13.15 31.39 -5.74
C SER A 40 11.71 31.15 -6.13
N THR A 41 11.10 30.17 -5.51
CA THR A 41 9.65 29.96 -5.61
C THR A 41 8.91 31.04 -4.85
N LYS A 42 7.69 31.38 -5.27
CA LYS A 42 6.86 32.32 -4.53
C LYS A 42 6.51 31.77 -3.15
N SER A 43 6.55 32.62 -2.14
CA SER A 43 6.05 32.25 -0.81
C SER A 43 4.53 32.08 -0.86
N ILE A 44 4.02 31.10 -0.15
CA ILE A 44 2.59 30.96 0.15
C ILE A 44 2.40 31.51 1.55
N VAL A 45 1.54 32.53 1.69
CA VAL A 45 1.34 33.23 2.95
C VAL A 45 -0.13 33.26 3.33
N SER A 46 -0.42 33.29 4.62
CA SER A 46 -1.78 33.47 5.15
C SER A 46 -2.30 34.90 4.93
N GLY A 47 -3.58 35.11 5.22
CA GLY A 47 -4.23 36.44 5.18
C GLY A 47 -4.90 36.75 3.85
N GLY A 48 -5.17 35.75 3.01
CA GLY A 48 -6.07 35.86 1.86
C GLY A 48 -7.54 35.83 2.31
N THR A 49 -8.41 36.40 1.48
CA THR A 49 -9.88 36.36 1.65
C THR A 49 -10.52 35.23 0.84
N ILE A 50 -9.68 34.46 0.15
CA ILE A 50 -10.12 33.41 -0.76
C ILE A 50 -10.79 32.29 0.03
N LYS A 51 -11.95 31.86 -0.42
CA LYS A 51 -12.71 30.77 0.23
C LYS A 51 -12.44 29.44 -0.43
N THR A 52 -12.31 28.42 0.40
CA THR A 52 -12.25 27.02 -0.03
C THR A 52 -13.55 26.32 0.33
N ASP A 53 -14.22 25.71 -0.62
CA ASP A 53 -15.42 24.93 -0.41
C ASP A 53 -15.11 23.44 -0.61
N VAL A 54 -15.66 22.60 0.26
CA VAL A 54 -15.56 21.14 0.19
C VAL A 54 -16.97 20.56 0.22
N SER A 55 -17.34 19.81 -0.82
CA SER A 55 -18.65 19.14 -0.90
C SER A 55 -18.80 18.08 0.20
N ASP A 56 -19.97 17.47 0.27
CA ASP A 56 -20.14 16.23 1.03
C ASP A 56 -19.37 15.09 0.37
N PHE A 57 -18.96 14.12 1.19
CA PHE A 57 -18.21 12.99 0.71
C PHE A 57 -19.10 11.95 0.02
N GLU A 58 -18.64 11.45 -1.11
CA GLU A 58 -19.04 10.16 -1.62
C GLU A 58 -18.17 9.10 -0.91
N VAL A 59 -18.85 8.15 -0.25
CA VAL A 59 -18.21 7.19 0.65
C VAL A 59 -18.42 5.77 0.15
N THR A 60 -17.33 5.00 0.06
CA THR A 60 -17.37 3.54 -0.12
C THR A 60 -16.72 2.83 1.07
N ALA A 61 -16.65 1.50 1.06
CA ALA A 61 -15.95 0.75 2.10
C ALA A 61 -14.42 0.97 2.10
N SER A 62 -13.87 1.50 1.02
CA SER A 62 -12.40 1.66 0.87
C SER A 62 -11.97 2.98 0.26
N SER A 63 -12.87 3.92 0.08
CA SER A 63 -12.54 5.22 -0.52
C SER A 63 -13.42 6.34 -0.01
N LEU A 64 -12.85 7.54 -0.03
CA LEU A 64 -13.54 8.80 0.17
C LEU A 64 -13.26 9.71 -1.02
N LYS A 65 -14.28 10.42 -1.48
CA LYS A 65 -14.20 11.37 -2.58
C LYS A 65 -15.01 12.62 -2.25
N ALA A 66 -14.47 13.81 -2.51
CA ALA A 66 -15.17 15.09 -2.36
C ALA A 66 -14.70 16.07 -3.44
N GLN A 67 -15.57 16.99 -3.83
CA GLN A 67 -15.21 18.12 -4.67
C GLN A 67 -14.63 19.23 -3.79
N VAL A 68 -13.41 19.68 -4.10
CA VAL A 68 -12.82 20.89 -3.54
C VAL A 68 -12.88 21.98 -4.58
N SER A 69 -13.37 23.17 -4.23
CA SER A 69 -13.54 24.28 -5.16
C SER A 69 -13.29 25.64 -4.50
N SER A 70 -13.03 26.63 -5.35
CA SER A 70 -12.91 28.03 -4.97
C SER A 70 -13.06 28.91 -6.22
N GLU A 71 -13.87 29.94 -6.16
CA GLU A 71 -14.10 30.81 -7.33
C GLU A 71 -12.86 31.60 -7.79
N GLU A 72 -11.96 31.91 -6.87
CA GLU A 72 -10.80 32.78 -7.10
C GLU A 72 -9.45 32.05 -7.03
N ALA A 73 -9.46 30.70 -6.92
CA ALA A 73 -8.21 29.94 -6.79
C ALA A 73 -7.40 29.93 -8.08
N ALA A 74 -6.10 30.15 -7.94
CA ALA A 74 -5.10 29.79 -8.92
C ALA A 74 -4.61 28.36 -8.74
N ILE A 75 -4.52 27.93 -7.48
CA ILE A 75 -4.02 26.61 -7.07
C ILE A 75 -4.87 26.13 -5.89
N ILE A 76 -5.17 24.86 -5.89
CA ILE A 76 -5.76 24.15 -4.75
C ILE A 76 -4.74 23.13 -4.24
N TYR A 77 -4.47 23.16 -2.93
CA TYR A 77 -3.71 22.14 -2.23
C TYR A 77 -4.65 21.30 -1.36
N TYR A 78 -4.46 20.00 -1.35
CA TYR A 78 -5.16 19.13 -0.42
C TYR A 78 -4.34 17.91 -0.04
N THR A 79 -4.70 17.29 1.08
CA THR A 79 -4.19 15.99 1.53
C THR A 79 -5.23 15.27 2.36
N PHE A 80 -5.13 13.96 2.41
CA PHE A 80 -5.88 13.14 3.37
C PHE A 80 -4.96 12.74 4.52
N MET A 81 -5.52 12.72 5.72
CA MET A 81 -4.82 12.37 6.96
C MET A 81 -5.60 11.29 7.72
N SER A 82 -4.90 10.50 8.54
CA SER A 82 -5.51 9.58 9.48
C SER A 82 -6.46 10.31 10.46
N GLU A 83 -7.30 9.56 11.17
CA GLU A 83 -8.18 10.11 12.21
C GLU A 83 -7.37 10.85 13.28
N GLU A 84 -6.29 10.24 13.77
CA GLU A 84 -5.45 10.81 14.83
C GLU A 84 -4.85 12.15 14.44
N ASP A 85 -4.16 12.19 13.28
CA ASP A 85 -3.51 13.41 12.82
C ASP A 85 -4.53 14.48 12.42
N GLY A 86 -5.57 14.08 11.70
CA GLY A 86 -6.61 15.00 11.28
C GLY A 86 -7.32 15.66 12.45
N GLN A 87 -7.70 14.89 13.46
CA GLN A 87 -8.34 15.43 14.67
C GLN A 87 -7.39 16.35 15.44
N ARG A 88 -6.11 15.94 15.59
CA ARG A 88 -5.09 16.72 16.32
C ARG A 88 -4.92 18.13 15.75
N TYR A 89 -4.93 18.29 14.44
CA TYR A 89 -4.67 19.58 13.80
C TYR A 89 -5.94 20.33 13.38
N SER A 90 -7.13 19.77 13.57
CA SER A 90 -8.40 20.39 13.13
C SER A 90 -8.67 21.77 13.74
N THR A 91 -8.21 22.01 14.97
CA THR A 91 -8.35 23.28 15.69
C THR A 91 -7.09 24.16 15.66
N ALA A 92 -6.04 23.74 14.95
CA ALA A 92 -4.79 24.50 14.85
C ALA A 92 -4.96 25.76 13.97
N SER A 93 -3.95 26.65 14.00
CA SER A 93 -3.94 27.83 13.11
C SER A 93 -3.87 27.42 11.63
N ASN A 94 -4.30 28.32 10.74
CA ASN A 94 -4.22 28.08 9.29
C ASN A 94 -2.78 27.84 8.82
N GLU A 95 -1.79 28.50 9.42
CA GLU A 95 -0.38 28.30 9.12
C GLU A 95 0.07 26.88 9.47
N THR A 96 -0.33 26.39 10.65
CA THR A 96 -0.03 25.00 11.07
C THR A 96 -0.69 23.99 10.13
N LYS A 97 -1.97 24.17 9.81
CA LYS A 97 -2.71 23.30 8.89
C LYS A 97 -2.07 23.30 7.50
N MET A 98 -1.73 24.47 6.97
CA MET A 98 -1.05 24.60 5.67
C MET A 98 0.31 23.89 5.68
N GLY A 99 1.09 24.08 6.76
CA GLY A 99 2.35 23.35 6.93
C GLY A 99 2.17 21.83 6.93
N LYS A 100 1.05 21.32 7.46
CA LYS A 100 0.73 19.89 7.41
C LYS A 100 0.32 19.41 6.01
N ILE A 101 -0.42 20.22 5.26
CA ILE A 101 -0.74 19.92 3.85
C ILE A 101 0.56 19.84 3.03
N LEU A 102 1.39 20.87 3.06
CA LEU A 102 2.62 20.95 2.25
C LEU A 102 3.68 19.91 2.66
N GLY A 103 3.72 19.52 3.94
CA GLY A 103 4.65 18.52 4.46
C GLY A 103 4.16 17.07 4.34
N SER A 104 2.96 16.86 3.79
CA SER A 104 2.40 15.51 3.59
C SER A 104 2.98 14.89 2.33
N GLU A 105 3.38 13.61 2.40
CA GLU A 105 3.79 12.83 1.22
C GLU A 105 2.64 12.63 0.22
N THR A 106 1.39 12.74 0.70
CA THR A 106 0.17 12.63 -0.12
C THR A 106 -0.40 14.00 -0.52
N CYS A 107 0.39 15.07 -0.36
CA CYS A 107 -0.04 16.39 -0.79
C CYS A 107 -0.26 16.45 -2.30
N VAL A 108 -1.43 16.91 -2.69
CA VAL A 108 -1.78 17.15 -4.10
C VAL A 108 -1.86 18.66 -4.33
N GLU A 109 -1.17 19.13 -5.37
CA GLU A 109 -1.28 20.46 -5.92
C GLU A 109 -2.04 20.41 -7.25
N THR A 110 -3.10 21.16 -7.38
CA THR A 110 -3.86 21.25 -8.62
C THR A 110 -4.05 22.69 -9.02
N ARG A 111 -3.71 23.05 -10.27
CA ARG A 111 -3.97 24.36 -10.83
C ARG A 111 -5.43 24.45 -11.27
N GLY A 112 -6.05 25.59 -10.96
CA GLY A 112 -7.45 25.85 -11.28
C GLY A 112 -8.31 26.04 -10.03
N ASN A 113 -9.61 26.15 -10.25
CA ASN A 113 -10.57 26.52 -9.22
C ASN A 113 -11.42 25.36 -8.70
N ALA A 114 -11.18 24.14 -9.19
CA ALA A 114 -11.87 22.94 -8.70
C ALA A 114 -11.03 21.68 -8.94
N VAL A 115 -11.14 20.72 -8.01
CA VAL A 115 -10.51 19.39 -8.09
C VAL A 115 -11.37 18.36 -7.37
N GLU A 116 -11.41 17.14 -7.92
CA GLU A 116 -11.95 15.99 -7.23
C GLU A 116 -10.85 15.41 -6.32
N ALA A 117 -10.99 15.63 -5.03
CA ALA A 117 -10.11 15.07 -4.02
C ALA A 117 -10.56 13.63 -3.71
N MET A 118 -9.68 12.66 -3.91
CA MET A 118 -9.99 11.23 -3.69
C MET A 118 -8.85 10.52 -3.00
N VAL A 119 -9.21 9.65 -2.05
CA VAL A 119 -8.30 8.66 -1.46
C VAL A 119 -8.91 7.27 -1.59
N LYS A 120 -8.08 6.28 -1.91
CA LYS A 120 -8.43 4.87 -2.08
C LYS A 120 -7.55 3.99 -1.21
N GLY A 121 -7.88 2.71 -1.12
CA GLY A 121 -7.09 1.75 -0.35
C GLY A 121 -7.30 1.85 1.16
N LEU A 122 -8.34 2.54 1.59
CA LEU A 122 -8.65 2.72 3.00
C LEU A 122 -9.24 1.44 3.62
N ARG A 123 -9.09 1.32 4.93
CA ARG A 123 -9.81 0.31 5.71
C ARG A 123 -11.30 0.67 5.81
N PRO A 124 -12.18 -0.32 5.82
CA PRO A 124 -13.58 -0.11 6.18
C PRO A 124 -13.74 0.43 7.61
N GLN A 125 -14.78 1.23 7.80
CA GLN A 125 -15.17 1.80 9.09
C GLN A 125 -14.06 2.63 9.78
N THR A 126 -13.20 3.28 8.99
CA THR A 126 -12.14 4.18 9.50
C THR A 126 -12.42 5.62 9.11
N THR A 127 -12.18 6.55 10.04
CA THR A 127 -12.32 7.98 9.80
C THR A 127 -11.05 8.54 9.19
N ASN A 128 -11.21 9.33 8.13
CA ASN A 128 -10.12 10.06 7.50
C ASN A 128 -10.51 11.53 7.34
N TRP A 129 -9.53 12.40 7.36
CA TRP A 129 -9.69 13.84 7.27
C TRP A 129 -9.14 14.37 5.95
N LEU A 130 -9.94 15.14 5.24
CA LEU A 130 -9.51 15.96 4.12
C LEU A 130 -9.15 17.35 4.64
N TYR A 131 -7.93 17.78 4.36
CA TYR A 131 -7.46 19.14 4.54
C TYR A 131 -7.29 19.77 3.17
N ALA A 132 -7.94 20.90 2.93
CA ALA A 132 -7.90 21.58 1.63
C ALA A 132 -7.79 23.08 1.80
N VAL A 133 -7.12 23.73 0.86
CA VAL A 133 -6.94 25.17 0.83
C VAL A 133 -6.76 25.70 -0.58
N ALA A 134 -7.42 26.80 -0.88
CA ALA A 134 -7.25 27.55 -2.12
C ALA A 134 -6.23 28.68 -1.93
N VAL A 135 -5.38 28.86 -2.93
CA VAL A 135 -4.36 29.90 -3.00
C VAL A 135 -4.61 30.79 -4.22
N GLY A 136 -4.64 32.07 -4.03
CA GLY A 136 -4.84 33.06 -5.10
C GLY A 136 -3.59 33.30 -5.96
N ASN A 137 -3.77 34.07 -7.03
CA ASN A 137 -2.67 34.47 -7.92
C ASN A 137 -1.60 35.32 -7.21
N ASP A 138 -1.95 35.96 -6.11
CA ASP A 138 -1.03 36.73 -5.27
C ASP A 138 -0.22 35.90 -4.29
N GLY A 139 -0.44 34.56 -4.27
CA GLY A 139 0.21 33.64 -3.35
C GLY A 139 -0.40 33.61 -1.94
N LYS A 140 -1.54 34.28 -1.73
CA LYS A 140 -2.20 34.28 -0.42
C LYS A 140 -3.28 33.22 -0.36
N TYR A 141 -3.44 32.64 0.83
CA TYR A 141 -4.51 31.69 1.13
C TYR A 141 -5.39 32.21 2.29
N GLY A 142 -6.64 31.79 2.26
CA GLY A 142 -7.61 32.06 3.30
C GLY A 142 -7.66 30.94 4.35
N ASP A 143 -8.87 30.55 4.74
CA ASP A 143 -9.06 29.49 5.72
C ASP A 143 -8.78 28.09 5.13
N VAL A 144 -8.02 27.30 5.88
CA VAL A 144 -7.84 25.87 5.58
C VAL A 144 -9.07 25.12 6.04
N VAL A 145 -9.78 24.51 5.11
CA VAL A 145 -10.95 23.70 5.41
C VAL A 145 -10.52 22.28 5.81
N CYS A 146 -11.09 21.79 6.91
CA CYS A 146 -10.87 20.45 7.42
C CYS A 146 -12.24 19.74 7.51
N LYS A 147 -12.40 18.63 6.81
CA LYS A 147 -13.64 17.86 6.81
C LYS A 147 -13.32 16.38 6.94
N SER A 148 -14.06 15.65 7.77
CA SER A 148 -13.85 14.21 7.97
C SER A 148 -15.03 13.40 7.46
N ALA A 149 -14.74 12.15 7.09
CA ALA A 149 -15.73 11.14 6.82
C ALA A 149 -15.21 9.76 7.23
N THR A 150 -16.13 8.87 7.52
CA THR A 150 -15.83 7.47 7.86
C THR A 150 -16.19 6.58 6.68
N THR A 151 -15.30 5.71 6.26
CA THR A 151 -15.53 4.71 5.21
C THR A 151 -16.67 3.76 5.60
N GLY A 152 -17.36 3.24 4.60
CA GLY A 152 -18.48 2.31 4.81
C GLY A 152 -18.06 0.96 5.38
N SER A 153 -19.02 0.12 5.70
CA SER A 153 -18.82 -1.28 6.11
C SER A 153 -18.79 -2.21 4.89
N VAL A 154 -18.19 -3.39 5.07
CA VAL A 154 -18.24 -4.50 4.10
C VAL A 154 -19.37 -5.45 4.47
N SER A 155 -20.14 -5.90 3.49
CA SER A 155 -21.09 -7.00 3.65
C SER A 155 -20.55 -8.26 3.01
N PHE A 156 -20.50 -9.36 3.78
CA PHE A 156 -20.05 -10.66 3.31
C PHE A 156 -21.21 -11.50 2.78
N ASN A 157 -20.88 -12.42 1.84
CA ASN A 157 -21.82 -13.45 1.42
C ASN A 157 -21.93 -14.60 2.45
N SER A 158 -22.72 -15.63 2.16
CA SER A 158 -22.97 -16.76 3.05
C SER A 158 -22.01 -17.95 2.85
N LEU A 159 -21.03 -17.85 1.93
CA LEU A 159 -20.05 -18.90 1.73
C LEU A 159 -19.18 -19.08 2.97
N SER A 160 -18.89 -20.33 3.30
CA SER A 160 -17.95 -20.70 4.35
C SER A 160 -16.76 -21.40 3.74
N LEU A 161 -15.56 -21.03 4.20
CA LEU A 161 -14.29 -21.54 3.72
C LEU A 161 -13.55 -22.29 4.83
N GLU A 162 -12.98 -23.43 4.47
CA GLU A 162 -12.03 -24.17 5.30
C GLU A 162 -10.73 -24.40 4.53
N LEU A 163 -9.59 -24.37 5.22
CA LEU A 163 -8.26 -24.59 4.64
C LEU A 163 -7.66 -25.88 5.20
N GLU A 164 -7.48 -26.87 4.31
CA GLU A 164 -6.71 -28.08 4.57
C GLU A 164 -5.28 -27.91 4.05
N SER A 165 -4.27 -28.15 4.89
CA SER A 165 -2.87 -28.12 4.46
C SER A 165 -2.54 -29.42 3.72
N LEU A 166 -2.10 -29.31 2.47
CA LEU A 166 -1.64 -30.44 1.67
C LEU A 166 -0.14 -30.69 1.84
N GLY A 167 0.63 -29.62 2.09
CA GLY A 167 2.06 -29.70 2.32
C GLY A 167 2.67 -28.32 2.59
N VAL A 168 3.78 -28.31 3.32
CA VAL A 168 4.62 -27.13 3.54
C VAL A 168 6.07 -27.55 3.32
N GLY A 169 6.73 -26.95 2.35
CA GLY A 169 8.14 -27.12 2.03
C GLY A 169 9.02 -26.03 2.64
N SER A 170 10.23 -25.92 2.14
CA SER A 170 11.19 -24.87 2.54
C SER A 170 10.85 -23.51 1.91
N ASP A 171 10.35 -23.51 0.70
CA ASP A 171 10.07 -22.33 -0.13
C ASP A 171 8.70 -22.34 -0.79
N GLU A 172 7.86 -23.32 -0.42
CA GLU A 172 6.51 -23.52 -0.97
C GLU A 172 5.53 -23.99 0.10
N ALA A 173 4.23 -23.79 -0.16
CA ALA A 173 3.16 -24.37 0.63
C ALA A 173 1.91 -24.58 -0.24
N SER A 174 1.15 -25.65 0.02
CA SER A 174 -0.08 -25.97 -0.70
C SER A 174 -1.25 -26.15 0.25
N PHE A 175 -2.38 -25.53 -0.09
CA PHE A 175 -3.61 -25.59 0.68
C PHE A 175 -4.79 -25.92 -0.21
N LYS A 176 -5.64 -26.84 0.26
CA LYS A 176 -6.94 -27.09 -0.35
C LYS A 176 -7.97 -26.16 0.28
N VAL A 177 -8.73 -25.48 -0.56
CA VAL A 177 -9.86 -24.64 -0.14
C VAL A 177 -11.14 -25.43 -0.28
N ILE A 178 -11.83 -25.65 0.82
CA ILE A 178 -13.12 -26.31 0.86
C ILE A 178 -14.20 -25.25 1.02
N VAL A 179 -15.13 -25.18 0.05
CA VAL A 179 -16.23 -24.22 0.02
C VAL A 179 -17.53 -24.90 0.38
N SER A 180 -18.31 -24.31 1.26
CA SER A 180 -19.67 -24.74 1.59
C SER A 180 -20.65 -23.55 1.62
N GLY A 181 -21.93 -23.84 1.54
CA GLY A 181 -22.99 -22.81 1.54
C GLY A 181 -23.26 -22.18 0.17
N GLY A 182 -22.68 -22.70 -0.91
CA GLY A 182 -22.90 -22.23 -2.28
C GLY A 182 -21.70 -22.47 -3.19
N THR A 183 -21.65 -21.77 -4.32
CA THR A 183 -20.59 -21.88 -5.33
C THR A 183 -19.73 -20.62 -5.30
N ALA A 184 -18.41 -20.80 -5.24
CA ALA A 184 -17.44 -19.74 -5.45
C ALA A 184 -17.17 -19.55 -6.95
N THR A 185 -17.07 -18.30 -7.39
CA THR A 185 -16.69 -17.94 -8.77
C THR A 185 -15.20 -17.60 -8.87
N ASP A 186 -14.68 -16.92 -7.86
CA ASP A 186 -13.28 -16.49 -7.78
C ASP A 186 -12.78 -16.50 -6.34
N TYR A 187 -11.45 -16.43 -6.19
CA TYR A 187 -10.80 -16.26 -4.90
C TYR A 187 -9.84 -15.07 -4.95
N ILE A 188 -9.77 -14.36 -3.84
CA ILE A 188 -8.69 -13.43 -3.55
C ILE A 188 -7.97 -13.87 -2.29
N TYR A 189 -6.67 -13.65 -2.22
CA TYR A 189 -5.89 -14.00 -1.03
C TYR A 189 -4.72 -13.07 -0.82
N TRP A 190 -4.20 -13.12 0.39
CA TRP A 190 -2.90 -12.58 0.75
C TRP A 190 -2.11 -13.64 1.51
N ALA A 191 -0.83 -13.76 1.18
CA ALA A 191 0.11 -14.58 1.93
C ALA A 191 1.39 -13.76 2.16
N GLY A 192 1.82 -13.66 3.39
CA GLY A 192 3.00 -12.89 3.76
C GLY A 192 3.53 -13.25 5.14
N LEU A 193 4.70 -12.72 5.47
CA LEU A 193 5.33 -12.94 6.77
C LEU A 193 4.47 -12.36 7.91
N VAL A 194 4.50 -12.98 9.08
CA VAL A 194 3.79 -12.44 10.26
C VAL A 194 4.29 -11.08 10.71
N ASN A 195 5.47 -10.66 10.27
CA ASN A 195 6.04 -9.33 10.51
C ASN A 195 5.93 -8.39 9.31
N ASP A 196 5.24 -8.79 8.26
CA ASP A 196 4.98 -7.96 7.09
C ASP A 196 4.24 -6.67 7.48
N PRO A 197 4.62 -5.49 6.93
CA PRO A 197 3.96 -4.23 7.22
C PRO A 197 2.45 -4.25 6.94
N PHE A 198 2.01 -4.92 5.88
CA PHE A 198 0.59 -5.06 5.58
C PHE A 198 -0.18 -5.77 6.69
N TRP A 199 0.37 -6.85 7.24
CA TRP A 199 -0.27 -7.58 8.34
C TRP A 199 -0.23 -6.81 9.66
N LYS A 200 0.91 -6.16 9.96
CA LYS A 200 1.16 -5.50 11.26
C LYS A 200 0.60 -4.09 11.37
N SER A 201 0.62 -3.34 10.28
CA SER A 201 0.24 -1.93 10.29
C SER A 201 -1.23 -1.74 10.66
N ASP A 202 -1.49 -0.77 11.54
CA ASP A 202 -2.85 -0.35 11.89
C ASP A 202 -3.59 0.26 10.69
N GLU A 203 -2.87 0.75 9.71
CA GLU A 203 -3.41 1.24 8.44
C GLU A 203 -4.10 0.13 7.64
N PHE A 204 -3.56 -1.10 7.67
CA PHE A 204 -4.11 -2.24 6.94
C PHE A 204 -4.84 -3.21 7.86
N CYS A 205 -4.12 -4.07 8.56
CA CYS A 205 -4.70 -5.19 9.28
C CYS A 205 -4.52 -5.16 10.80
N GLY A 206 -3.49 -4.51 11.33
CA GLY A 206 -3.19 -4.41 12.76
C GLY A 206 -3.11 -5.78 13.47
N ASN A 207 -2.53 -6.80 12.83
CA ASN A 207 -2.53 -8.19 13.27
C ASN A 207 -3.94 -8.80 13.48
N SER A 208 -4.96 -8.24 12.84
CA SER A 208 -6.36 -8.64 13.02
C SER A 208 -6.89 -9.40 11.82
N ARG A 209 -7.37 -10.63 12.04
CA ARG A 209 -8.06 -11.41 11.01
C ARG A 209 -9.31 -10.68 10.52
N THR A 210 -10.07 -10.06 11.40
CA THR A 210 -11.29 -9.31 11.05
C THR A 210 -10.96 -8.13 10.15
N SER A 211 -9.99 -7.31 10.54
CA SER A 211 -9.56 -6.16 9.73
C SER A 211 -8.99 -6.59 8.39
N ALA A 212 -8.22 -7.69 8.35
CA ALA A 212 -7.67 -8.22 7.10
C ALA A 212 -8.76 -8.66 6.11
N GLN A 213 -9.74 -9.44 6.56
CA GLN A 213 -10.82 -9.87 5.67
C GLN A 213 -11.67 -8.70 5.16
N GLU A 214 -11.91 -7.69 5.99
CA GLU A 214 -12.64 -6.48 5.61
C GLU A 214 -11.83 -5.65 4.60
N TYR A 215 -10.53 -5.48 4.86
CA TYR A 215 -9.65 -4.79 3.92
C TYR A 215 -9.58 -5.49 2.56
N LEU A 216 -9.34 -6.81 2.54
CA LEU A 216 -9.24 -7.58 1.30
C LEU A 216 -10.54 -7.50 0.50
N ALA A 217 -11.70 -7.68 1.16
CA ALA A 217 -13.00 -7.62 0.49
C ALA A 217 -13.35 -6.22 -0.05
N ALA A 218 -12.89 -5.16 0.62
CA ALA A 218 -13.09 -3.78 0.20
C ALA A 218 -12.10 -3.32 -0.90
N ASN A 219 -10.91 -3.94 -0.96
CA ASN A 219 -9.81 -3.57 -1.84
C ASN A 219 -9.29 -4.76 -2.66
N PRO A 220 -10.13 -5.45 -3.45
CA PRO A 220 -9.73 -6.65 -4.18
C PRO A 220 -8.66 -6.41 -5.25
N ASP A 221 -8.48 -5.15 -5.66
CA ASP A 221 -7.49 -4.73 -6.68
C ASP A 221 -6.23 -4.10 -6.06
N ALA A 222 -6.10 -4.12 -4.72
CA ALA A 222 -4.91 -3.59 -4.07
C ALA A 222 -3.65 -4.40 -4.45
N PRO A 223 -2.47 -3.77 -4.56
CA PRO A 223 -1.24 -4.45 -4.98
C PRO A 223 -0.85 -5.66 -4.13
N GLN A 224 -1.26 -5.68 -2.85
CA GLN A 224 -0.99 -6.77 -1.92
C GLN A 224 -1.90 -7.99 -2.12
N VAL A 225 -3.02 -7.81 -2.84
CA VAL A 225 -4.04 -8.84 -3.02
C VAL A 225 -3.72 -9.69 -4.23
N GLN A 226 -3.62 -11.01 -4.02
CA GLN A 226 -3.46 -11.97 -5.08
C GLN A 226 -4.83 -12.49 -5.54
N LYS A 227 -4.99 -12.68 -6.84
CA LYS A 227 -6.20 -13.26 -7.43
C LYS A 227 -5.89 -14.64 -7.99
N VAL A 228 -6.72 -15.60 -7.65
CA VAL A 228 -6.67 -16.91 -8.31
C VAL A 228 -7.44 -16.79 -9.60
N MET A 229 -6.74 -16.67 -10.70
CA MET A 229 -7.34 -16.67 -12.04
C MET A 229 -7.82 -18.08 -12.35
N SER A 230 -9.13 -18.26 -12.43
CA SER A 230 -9.68 -19.54 -12.91
C SER A 230 -9.27 -19.77 -14.37
N ARG A 231 -8.72 -20.95 -14.64
CA ARG A 231 -8.66 -21.43 -16.02
C ARG A 231 -10.08 -21.74 -16.48
N ASN A 232 -10.61 -20.97 -17.43
CA ASN A 232 -11.97 -21.10 -18.00
C ASN A 232 -13.14 -20.64 -17.11
N GLY A 233 -12.96 -19.63 -16.23
CA GLY A 233 -14.06 -19.06 -15.45
C GLY A 233 -14.57 -19.97 -14.32
N LYS A 234 -13.85 -21.02 -13.98
CA LYS A 234 -14.07 -21.84 -12.78
C LYS A 234 -12.74 -22.04 -12.08
N VAL A 235 -12.71 -21.79 -10.78
CA VAL A 235 -11.64 -22.31 -9.93
C VAL A 235 -11.65 -23.82 -10.09
N SER A 236 -10.47 -24.47 -10.17
CA SER A 236 -10.42 -25.92 -10.30
C SER A 236 -11.32 -26.57 -9.25
N GLU A 237 -12.04 -27.62 -9.60
CA GLU A 237 -12.96 -28.32 -8.68
C GLU A 237 -12.27 -28.72 -7.37
N ASP A 238 -10.95 -28.79 -7.35
CA ASP A 238 -10.13 -29.15 -6.19
C ASP A 238 -9.69 -27.96 -5.32
N GLY A 239 -9.91 -26.71 -5.75
CA GLY A 239 -9.64 -25.49 -4.95
C GLY A 239 -8.23 -25.43 -4.32
N VAL A 240 -7.20 -25.91 -5.01
CA VAL A 240 -5.82 -25.92 -4.49
C VAL A 240 -5.14 -24.60 -4.77
N ILE A 241 -4.57 -24.00 -3.73
CA ILE A 241 -3.72 -22.79 -3.81
C ILE A 241 -2.29 -23.22 -3.50
N GLU A 242 -1.40 -22.91 -4.44
CA GLU A 242 0.04 -23.12 -4.30
C GLU A 242 0.72 -21.77 -4.07
N LEU A 243 1.48 -21.71 -2.99
CA LEU A 243 2.34 -20.59 -2.64
C LEU A 243 3.78 -20.98 -2.93
N SER A 244 4.52 -20.15 -3.64
CA SER A 244 5.92 -20.37 -4.01
C SER A 244 6.79 -19.17 -3.63
N GLU A 245 8.10 -19.31 -3.76
CA GLU A 245 9.08 -18.26 -3.47
C GLU A 245 9.03 -17.77 -2.00
N LEU A 246 8.67 -18.66 -1.09
CA LEU A 246 8.62 -18.37 0.33
C LEU A 246 10.03 -18.38 0.94
N SER A 247 10.25 -17.59 1.98
CA SER A 247 11.48 -17.65 2.77
C SER A 247 11.50 -18.89 3.65
N MET A 248 12.66 -19.52 3.78
CA MET A 248 12.85 -20.73 4.62
C MET A 248 12.79 -20.37 6.10
N SER A 249 12.35 -21.34 6.93
CA SER A 249 12.26 -21.19 8.40
C SER A 249 11.51 -19.94 8.84
N ALA A 250 10.53 -19.50 8.06
CA ALA A 250 9.80 -18.28 8.27
C ALA A 250 8.31 -18.54 8.57
N GLU A 251 7.74 -17.75 9.46
CA GLU A 251 6.32 -17.83 9.83
C GLU A 251 5.48 -16.93 8.91
N TYR A 252 4.45 -17.52 8.32
CA TYR A 252 3.55 -16.87 7.37
C TYR A 252 2.12 -16.82 7.88
N VAL A 253 1.40 -15.82 7.39
CA VAL A 253 -0.05 -15.71 7.47
C VAL A 253 -0.62 -15.86 6.06
N PHE A 254 -1.59 -16.74 5.91
CA PHE A 254 -2.37 -16.93 4.69
C PHE A 254 -3.84 -16.66 4.97
N ILE A 255 -4.46 -15.78 4.18
CA ILE A 255 -5.85 -15.36 4.29
C ILE A 255 -6.46 -15.43 2.91
N ILE A 256 -7.60 -16.09 2.77
CA ILE A 256 -8.32 -16.24 1.50
C ILE A 256 -9.81 -15.98 1.66
N LEU A 257 -10.41 -15.34 0.66
CA LEU A 257 -11.83 -15.07 0.54
C LEU A 257 -12.33 -15.61 -0.79
N ALA A 258 -13.56 -16.12 -0.81
CA ALA A 258 -14.24 -16.56 -2.04
C ALA A 258 -15.28 -15.54 -2.47
N GLN A 259 -15.33 -15.27 -3.78
CA GLN A 259 -16.36 -14.43 -4.39
C GLN A 259 -17.53 -15.30 -4.85
N ASP A 260 -18.76 -14.83 -4.67
CA ASP A 260 -19.97 -15.44 -5.25
C ASP A 260 -20.35 -14.80 -6.60
N GLU A 261 -21.38 -15.33 -7.27
CA GLU A 261 -21.89 -14.81 -8.55
C GLU A 261 -22.38 -13.36 -8.48
N SER A 262 -22.69 -12.85 -7.29
CA SER A 262 -23.08 -11.46 -7.09
C SER A 262 -21.89 -10.51 -6.91
N GLY A 263 -20.67 -11.02 -6.93
CA GLY A 263 -19.46 -10.24 -6.74
C GLY A 263 -19.10 -9.96 -5.27
N ARG A 264 -19.84 -10.51 -4.30
CA ARG A 264 -19.57 -10.32 -2.87
C ARG A 264 -18.61 -11.39 -2.37
N TYR A 265 -17.77 -11.02 -1.42
CA TYR A 265 -16.79 -11.93 -0.81
C TYR A 265 -17.35 -12.61 0.44
N SER A 266 -16.81 -13.80 0.72
CA SER A 266 -17.05 -14.55 1.97
C SER A 266 -16.28 -13.95 3.14
N LYS A 267 -16.59 -14.41 4.35
CA LYS A 267 -15.63 -14.30 5.45
C LYS A 267 -14.38 -15.11 5.11
N ALA A 268 -13.23 -14.67 5.60
CA ALA A 268 -11.95 -15.29 5.28
C ALA A 268 -11.75 -16.63 5.98
N ALA A 269 -11.19 -17.61 5.26
CA ALA A 269 -10.40 -18.65 5.88
C ALA A 269 -8.99 -18.14 6.16
N TYR A 270 -8.38 -18.61 7.26
CA TYR A 270 -7.13 -18.12 7.80
C TYR A 270 -6.25 -19.27 8.24
N LYS A 271 -4.96 -19.20 7.89
CA LYS A 271 -3.94 -20.16 8.31
C LYS A 271 -2.64 -19.47 8.65
N LYS A 272 -2.05 -19.84 9.80
CA LYS A 272 -0.63 -19.59 10.08
C LYS A 272 0.14 -20.87 9.80
N PHE A 273 1.32 -20.74 9.21
CA PHE A 273 2.21 -21.87 8.95
C PHE A 273 3.67 -21.39 8.98
N THR A 274 4.59 -22.35 9.18
CA THR A 274 6.03 -22.09 9.17
C THR A 274 6.66 -22.95 8.08
N THR A 275 7.41 -22.33 7.18
CA THR A 275 8.18 -23.04 6.16
C THR A 275 9.31 -23.85 6.80
N LEU A 276 9.68 -24.96 6.17
CA LEU A 276 10.77 -25.80 6.64
C LEU A 276 12.12 -25.06 6.50
N ALA A 277 13.10 -25.53 7.25
CA ALA A 277 14.48 -25.16 7.00
C ALA A 277 14.93 -25.69 5.63
N ALA A 278 15.93 -25.04 5.02
CA ALA A 278 16.54 -25.60 3.83
C ALA A 278 17.02 -27.03 4.13
N ASP A 279 16.57 -27.98 3.34
CA ASP A 279 17.24 -29.27 3.29
C ASP A 279 18.54 -29.08 2.52
N LEU A 280 19.58 -28.66 3.25
CA LEU A 280 20.93 -28.65 2.74
C LEU A 280 21.39 -30.12 2.68
N GLY A 281 20.89 -30.86 1.69
CA GLY A 281 21.34 -32.21 1.42
C GLY A 281 22.87 -32.25 1.28
N VAL A 282 23.55 -32.39 2.40
CA VAL A 282 25.00 -32.56 2.41
C VAL A 282 25.29 -33.96 1.92
N ILE A 283 25.68 -34.08 0.65
CA ILE A 283 26.23 -35.33 0.14
C ILE A 283 27.60 -35.53 0.79
N VAL A 284 27.61 -36.31 1.87
CA VAL A 284 28.82 -36.65 2.56
C VAL A 284 29.33 -37.99 2.00
N ARG A 285 30.55 -37.94 1.43
CA ARG A 285 31.18 -39.15 0.93
C ARG A 285 31.87 -39.87 2.10
N GLU A 286 31.64 -41.16 2.21
CA GLU A 286 32.27 -42.01 3.21
C GLU A 286 33.81 -41.90 3.11
N GLY A 287 34.46 -41.79 4.27
CA GLY A 287 35.93 -41.67 4.34
C GLY A 287 36.50 -40.29 4.21
N THR A 288 35.67 -39.26 3.97
CA THR A 288 36.14 -37.85 3.98
C THR A 288 36.12 -37.26 5.39
N ASP A 289 36.83 -36.14 5.62
CA ASP A 289 36.78 -35.43 6.89
C ASP A 289 35.37 -34.89 7.18
N THR A 290 34.62 -34.56 6.15
CA THR A 290 33.19 -34.15 6.25
C THR A 290 32.35 -35.32 6.73
N TRP A 291 32.57 -36.57 6.27
CA TRP A 291 31.92 -37.77 6.76
C TRP A 291 32.16 -37.96 8.27
N LYS A 292 33.40 -37.85 8.72
CA LYS A 292 33.79 -38.01 10.12
C LYS A 292 33.12 -36.94 11.01
N ASN A 293 33.05 -35.71 10.54
CA ASN A 293 32.41 -34.61 11.25
C ASN A 293 30.90 -34.78 11.33
N ALA A 294 30.27 -35.25 10.26
CA ALA A 294 28.83 -35.47 10.20
C ALA A 294 28.39 -36.65 11.09
N MET A 295 29.18 -37.73 11.18
CA MET A 295 28.91 -38.85 12.07
C MET A 295 28.81 -38.45 13.55
N ASN A 296 29.36 -37.30 13.94
CA ASN A 296 29.28 -36.76 15.30
C ASN A 296 28.07 -35.83 15.51
N GLN A 297 27.27 -35.58 14.47
CA GLN A 297 26.08 -34.72 14.54
C GLN A 297 24.80 -35.56 14.47
N THR A 298 24.01 -35.58 15.51
CA THR A 298 22.80 -36.42 15.65
C THR A 298 21.61 -35.98 14.78
N SER A 299 21.76 -34.95 13.97
CA SER A 299 20.66 -34.33 13.17
C SER A 299 20.82 -34.44 11.65
N ILE A 300 21.79 -35.22 11.14
CA ILE A 300 21.99 -35.38 9.72
C ILE A 300 21.43 -36.72 9.27
N GLU A 301 20.42 -36.70 8.40
CA GLU A 301 20.00 -37.93 7.69
C GLU A 301 21.00 -38.27 6.58
N TRP A 302 21.49 -39.51 6.59
CA TRP A 302 22.46 -40.01 5.65
C TRP A 302 21.77 -40.54 4.39
N ILE A 303 22.04 -39.95 3.24
CA ILE A 303 21.67 -40.51 1.95
C ILE A 303 22.79 -41.42 1.50
N GLN A 304 22.58 -42.71 1.57
CA GLN A 304 23.46 -43.68 0.91
C GLN A 304 23.22 -43.61 -0.59
N SER A 305 24.22 -43.15 -1.35
CA SER A 305 24.21 -43.29 -2.81
C SER A 305 24.45 -44.80 -3.14
N SER A 306 23.47 -45.44 -3.73
CA SER A 306 23.61 -46.72 -4.38
C SER A 306 24.45 -46.64 -5.65
#